data_4bd4262b4a4ebcdb725981b751aa8e30
#
_entry.id   4bd4262b4a4ebcdb725981b751aa8e30
#
_cell.length_a   1.000
_cell.length_b   1.000
_cell.length_c   1.000
_cell.angle_alpha   90.00
_cell.angle_beta   90.00
_cell.angle_gamma   90.00
#
_symmetry.space_group_name_H-M   'P 1'
#
loop_
_entity.id
_entity.type
_entity.pdbx_description
1 polymer ?
#
loop_
_entity_poly.entity_id
_entity_poly.type
_entity_poly.pdbx_seq_one_letter_code
_entity_poly.pdbx_strand_id
1 'polypeptide(L)'
;MLLIDLTTTSPRLAKRIYKHAQEAGAQALDAPVSGGDVGAQKGTLAIMVGGDEDAFARAEPLLKAMGSNVVYEGPAGSGQHTKMANQIAIAGAVSGVCEALAYGRAQGLDLDRMLATIGSGAAGSWQMSGNGPKMLAGDFAPGFYIKHFIKDMKIAEEEAESVGLELGILSDVLMMYEELEEQGMGDLGTQALLKYYEPEDGE
;
A
#
# COMPACT_ATOMS: atom_id res chain seq x y z
N MET A 1 14.74 26.93 -1.63
CA MET A 1 13.94 26.00 -2.48
C MET A 1 13.39 24.89 -1.57
N LEU A 2 12.18 24.38 -1.85
CA LEU A 2 11.59 23.24 -1.13
C LEU A 2 11.31 22.14 -2.15
N LEU A 3 11.81 20.93 -1.88
CA LEU A 3 11.54 19.70 -2.62
C LEU A 3 10.49 18.89 -1.85
N ILE A 4 9.51 18.35 -2.54
CA ILE A 4 8.49 17.46 -1.95
C ILE A 4 8.43 16.20 -2.82
N ASP A 5 8.84 15.08 -2.28
CA ASP A 5 8.80 13.78 -2.95
C ASP A 5 7.54 13.02 -2.51
N LEU A 6 6.58 12.88 -3.41
CA LEU A 6 5.32 12.17 -3.20
C LEU A 6 5.40 10.68 -3.59
N THR A 7 6.56 10.22 -4.06
CA THR A 7 6.75 8.83 -4.48
C THR A 7 6.94 7.90 -3.29
N THR A 8 6.62 6.61 -3.45
CA THR A 8 7.02 5.58 -2.50
C THR A 8 8.41 5.06 -2.87
N THR A 9 9.36 5.32 -1.97
CA THR A 9 10.76 4.88 -2.09
C THR A 9 11.30 4.41 -0.73
N SER A 10 12.57 3.98 -0.67
CA SER A 10 13.14 3.56 0.60
C SER A 10 13.37 4.75 1.55
N PRO A 11 13.12 4.58 2.86
CA PRO A 11 13.46 5.58 3.87
C PRO A 11 14.93 6.02 3.81
N ARG A 12 15.84 5.10 3.46
CA ARG A 12 17.27 5.40 3.25
C ARG A 12 17.49 6.38 2.09
N LEU A 13 16.77 6.22 0.98
CA LEU A 13 16.87 7.16 -0.13
C LEU A 13 16.28 8.53 0.24
N ALA A 14 15.15 8.57 0.93
CA ALA A 14 14.57 9.81 1.42
C ALA A 14 15.54 10.60 2.32
N LYS A 15 16.20 9.94 3.25
CA LYS A 15 17.25 10.54 4.12
C LYS A 15 18.45 11.06 3.29
N ARG A 16 18.84 10.36 2.23
CA ARG A 16 19.92 10.82 1.32
C ARG A 16 19.51 12.07 0.54
N ILE A 17 18.27 12.08 -0.01
CA ILE A 17 17.73 13.25 -0.73
C ILE A 17 17.69 14.46 0.22
N TYR A 18 17.17 14.27 1.43
CA TYR A 18 17.14 15.31 2.46
C TYR A 18 18.53 15.90 2.73
N LYS A 19 19.54 15.04 2.97
CA LYS A 19 20.91 15.48 3.23
C LYS A 19 21.48 16.30 2.06
N HIS A 20 21.33 15.81 0.84
CA HIS A 20 21.81 16.55 -0.36
C HIS A 20 21.08 17.87 -0.57
N ALA A 21 19.78 17.92 -0.27
CA ALA A 21 19.03 19.19 -0.31
C ALA A 21 19.60 20.20 0.69
N GLN A 22 19.88 19.78 1.92
CA GLN A 22 20.48 20.65 2.93
C GLN A 22 21.86 21.17 2.51
N GLU A 23 22.73 20.29 1.97
CA GLU A 23 24.05 20.66 1.44
C GLU A 23 23.96 21.71 0.32
N ALA A 24 22.86 21.69 -0.44
CA ALA A 24 22.56 22.65 -1.50
C ALA A 24 21.77 23.90 -1.01
N GLY A 25 21.58 24.06 0.28
CA GLY A 25 20.80 25.18 0.87
C GLY A 25 19.30 25.11 0.54
N ALA A 26 18.76 23.91 0.31
CA ALA A 26 17.34 23.63 0.09
C ALA A 26 16.77 22.77 1.23
N GLN A 27 15.46 22.72 1.33
CA GLN A 27 14.73 21.81 2.22
C GLN A 27 14.11 20.69 1.38
N ALA A 28 13.94 19.50 1.98
CA ALA A 28 13.28 18.36 1.34
C ALA A 28 12.32 17.69 2.32
N LEU A 29 11.19 17.23 1.77
CA LEU A 29 10.19 16.42 2.47
C LEU A 29 9.98 15.13 1.68
N ASP A 30 9.93 13.99 2.38
CA ASP A 30 9.34 12.76 1.89
C ASP A 30 7.86 12.75 2.29
N ALA A 31 6.98 12.62 1.30
CA ALA A 31 5.54 12.77 1.49
C ALA A 31 4.75 11.70 0.72
N PRO A 32 5.06 10.39 0.89
CA PRO A 32 4.32 9.33 0.23
C PRO A 32 2.84 9.36 0.61
N VAL A 33 2.01 8.79 -0.28
CA VAL A 33 0.56 8.91 -0.22
C VAL A 33 -0.12 7.54 -0.15
N SER A 34 -1.35 7.54 0.39
CA SER A 34 -2.29 6.42 0.34
C SER A 34 -3.67 6.93 -0.11
N GLY A 35 -4.42 6.12 -0.86
CA GLY A 35 -5.74 6.46 -1.39
C GLY A 35 -5.90 6.17 -2.89
N GLY A 36 -4.82 5.74 -3.55
CA GLY A 36 -4.82 5.37 -4.97
C GLY A 36 -5.15 6.53 -5.92
N ASP A 37 -5.46 6.19 -7.15
CA ASP A 37 -5.85 7.11 -8.21
C ASP A 37 -7.14 7.87 -7.89
N VAL A 38 -8.12 7.19 -7.31
CA VAL A 38 -9.40 7.78 -6.87
C VAL A 38 -9.18 8.85 -5.80
N GLY A 39 -8.30 8.57 -4.81
CA GLY A 39 -7.93 9.54 -3.79
C GLY A 39 -7.23 10.77 -4.37
N ALA A 40 -6.35 10.57 -5.34
CA ALA A 40 -5.67 11.65 -6.05
C ALA A 40 -6.65 12.52 -6.84
N GLN A 41 -7.56 11.92 -7.60
CA GLN A 41 -8.58 12.62 -8.38
C GLN A 41 -9.53 13.44 -7.51
N LYS A 42 -9.87 12.92 -6.31
CA LYS A 42 -10.83 13.57 -5.39
C LYS A 42 -10.16 14.51 -4.38
N GLY A 43 -8.84 14.59 -4.34
CA GLY A 43 -8.12 15.35 -3.32
C GLY A 43 -8.30 14.79 -1.90
N THR A 44 -8.45 13.48 -1.76
CA THR A 44 -8.72 12.80 -0.48
C THR A 44 -7.59 11.88 -0.02
N LEU A 45 -6.38 12.10 -0.52
CA LEU A 45 -5.22 11.30 -0.13
C LEU A 45 -4.91 11.42 1.38
N ALA A 46 -4.40 10.33 1.95
CA ALA A 46 -3.62 10.39 3.18
C ALA A 46 -2.16 10.62 2.79
N ILE A 47 -1.54 11.67 3.32
CA ILE A 47 -0.18 12.09 3.00
C ILE A 47 0.66 12.04 4.28
N MET A 48 1.71 11.23 4.27
CA MET A 48 2.59 10.94 5.41
C MET A 48 3.90 11.71 5.22
N VAL A 49 4.13 12.76 6.03
CA VAL A 49 5.22 13.71 5.74
C VAL A 49 6.37 13.57 6.72
N GLY A 50 7.57 13.32 6.18
CA GLY A 50 8.84 13.34 6.91
C GLY A 50 9.73 14.49 6.47
N GLY A 51 10.49 15.07 7.41
CA GLY A 51 11.42 16.16 7.16
C GLY A 51 11.46 17.19 8.29
N ASP A 52 11.86 18.43 7.99
CA ASP A 52 11.84 19.51 8.97
C ASP A 52 10.42 20.05 9.18
N GLU A 53 10.06 20.33 10.42
CA GLU A 53 8.71 20.80 10.80
C GLU A 53 8.36 22.17 10.16
N ASP A 54 9.33 23.07 10.03
CA ASP A 54 9.15 24.36 9.37
C ASP A 54 8.95 24.21 7.84
N ALA A 55 9.62 23.24 7.24
CA ALA A 55 9.40 22.86 5.83
C ALA A 55 8.00 22.26 5.64
N PHE A 56 7.56 21.39 6.55
CA PHE A 56 6.22 20.86 6.57
C PHE A 56 5.16 21.97 6.68
N ALA A 57 5.28 22.89 7.65
CA ALA A 57 4.34 23.99 7.82
C ALA A 57 4.19 24.85 6.55
N ARG A 58 5.28 25.02 5.78
CA ARG A 58 5.24 25.73 4.48
C ARG A 58 4.59 24.92 3.37
N ALA A 59 4.74 23.59 3.38
CA ALA A 59 4.17 22.69 2.39
C ALA A 59 2.68 22.37 2.66
N GLU A 60 2.26 22.41 3.91
CA GLU A 60 0.95 21.93 4.37
C GLU A 60 -0.24 22.50 3.56
N PRO A 61 -0.31 23.81 3.23
CA PRO A 61 -1.41 24.34 2.42
C PRO A 61 -1.49 23.70 1.01
N LEU A 62 -0.33 23.38 0.41
CA LEU A 62 -0.27 22.69 -0.88
C LEU A 62 -0.68 21.23 -0.75
N LEU A 63 -0.19 20.55 0.28
CA LEU A 63 -0.52 19.14 0.52
C LEU A 63 -2.01 18.95 0.83
N LYS A 64 -2.62 19.88 1.57
CA LYS A 64 -4.07 19.89 1.86
C LYS A 64 -4.95 20.09 0.63
N ALA A 65 -4.42 20.61 -0.46
CA ALA A 65 -5.15 20.66 -1.74
C ALA A 65 -5.25 19.29 -2.43
N MET A 66 -4.39 18.33 -2.05
CA MET A 66 -4.31 16.99 -2.64
C MET A 66 -4.82 15.89 -1.69
N GLY A 67 -4.86 16.16 -0.40
CA GLY A 67 -5.22 15.17 0.61
C GLY A 67 -6.08 15.73 1.73
N SER A 68 -7.00 14.91 2.23
CA SER A 68 -7.86 15.24 3.38
C SER A 68 -7.21 14.88 4.74
N ASN A 69 -6.18 14.04 4.73
CA ASN A 69 -5.43 13.64 5.92
C ASN A 69 -3.93 13.85 5.66
N VAL A 70 -3.39 14.96 6.11
CA VAL A 70 -1.98 15.33 5.94
C VAL A 70 -1.32 15.36 7.32
N VAL A 71 -0.37 14.45 7.55
CA VAL A 71 0.21 14.23 8.87
C VAL A 71 1.73 14.39 8.83
N TYR A 72 2.28 15.16 9.75
CA TYR A 72 3.71 15.20 10.00
C TYR A 72 4.11 13.98 10.84
N GLU A 73 4.93 13.11 10.27
CA GLU A 73 5.31 11.83 10.87
C GLU A 73 6.66 11.91 11.63
N GLY A 74 7.40 13.01 11.44
CA GLY A 74 8.69 13.22 12.11
C GLY A 74 9.83 13.58 11.16
N PRO A 75 11.11 13.34 11.53
CA PRO A 75 12.25 13.71 10.70
C PRO A 75 12.28 12.97 9.37
N ALA A 76 13.19 13.39 8.46
CA ALA A 76 13.34 12.83 7.12
C ALA A 76 13.39 11.29 7.10
N GLY A 77 12.59 10.69 6.24
CA GLY A 77 12.37 9.25 6.13
C GLY A 77 11.18 8.72 6.95
N SER A 78 10.62 9.51 7.89
CA SER A 78 9.47 9.07 8.70
C SER A 78 8.22 8.88 7.86
N GLY A 79 7.99 9.70 6.84
CA GLY A 79 6.89 9.52 5.89
C GLY A 79 7.01 8.17 5.16
N GLN A 80 8.20 7.83 4.67
CA GLN A 80 8.42 6.55 4.01
C GLN A 80 8.30 5.36 4.98
N HIS A 81 8.79 5.47 6.22
CA HIS A 81 8.58 4.41 7.22
C HIS A 81 7.09 4.21 7.53
N THR A 82 6.31 5.29 7.67
CA THR A 82 4.85 5.21 7.84
C THR A 82 4.20 4.56 6.61
N LYS A 83 4.68 4.88 5.40
CA LYS A 83 4.21 4.22 4.17
C LYS A 83 4.54 2.73 4.16
N MET A 84 5.70 2.29 4.64
CA MET A 84 6.02 0.86 4.77
C MET A 84 5.07 0.17 5.74
N ALA A 85 4.78 0.76 6.90
CA ALA A 85 3.80 0.22 7.84
C ALA A 85 2.39 0.12 7.20
N ASN A 86 1.99 1.11 6.40
CA ASN A 86 0.74 1.06 5.63
C ASN A 86 0.74 -0.12 4.63
N GLN A 87 1.81 -0.35 3.90
CA GLN A 87 1.88 -1.45 2.92
C GLN A 87 1.89 -2.82 3.60
N ILE A 88 2.57 -2.97 4.74
CA ILE A 88 2.53 -4.19 5.56
C ILE A 88 1.09 -4.50 5.98
N ALA A 89 0.35 -3.51 6.49
CA ALA A 89 -1.04 -3.68 6.90
C ALA A 89 -1.96 -4.03 5.72
N ILE A 90 -1.74 -3.43 4.55
CA ILE A 90 -2.48 -3.74 3.32
C ILE A 90 -2.22 -5.18 2.88
N ALA A 91 -0.96 -5.66 2.92
CA ALA A 91 -0.60 -7.02 2.53
C ALA A 91 -1.38 -8.06 3.35
N GLY A 92 -1.38 -7.93 4.68
CA GLY A 92 -2.16 -8.82 5.54
C GLY A 92 -3.67 -8.71 5.33
N ALA A 93 -4.20 -7.50 5.08
CA ALA A 93 -5.62 -7.31 4.87
C ALA A 93 -6.11 -7.90 3.54
N VAL A 94 -5.37 -7.70 2.43
CA VAL A 94 -5.79 -8.21 1.11
C VAL A 94 -5.66 -9.73 1.05
N SER A 95 -4.59 -10.32 1.60
CA SER A 95 -4.44 -11.78 1.65
C SER A 95 -5.55 -12.43 2.46
N GLY A 96 -5.88 -11.89 3.64
CA GLY A 96 -6.97 -12.40 4.46
C GLY A 96 -8.34 -12.34 3.77
N VAL A 97 -8.61 -11.31 2.95
CA VAL A 97 -9.84 -11.25 2.14
C VAL A 97 -9.84 -12.32 1.06
N CYS A 98 -8.72 -12.53 0.36
CA CYS A 98 -8.60 -13.56 -0.68
C CYS A 98 -8.80 -14.96 -0.09
N GLU A 99 -8.16 -15.29 1.04
CA GLU A 99 -8.33 -16.57 1.71
C GLU A 99 -9.77 -16.78 2.20
N ALA A 100 -10.41 -15.74 2.76
CA ALA A 100 -11.80 -15.83 3.20
C ALA A 100 -12.75 -16.12 2.02
N LEU A 101 -12.52 -15.50 0.85
CA LEU A 101 -13.31 -15.74 -0.35
C LEU A 101 -13.07 -17.16 -0.91
N ALA A 102 -11.81 -17.59 -0.97
CA ALA A 102 -11.45 -18.96 -1.40
C ALA A 102 -12.07 -20.01 -0.47
N TYR A 103 -11.96 -19.82 0.85
CA TYR A 103 -12.60 -20.70 1.84
C TYR A 103 -14.12 -20.74 1.67
N GLY A 104 -14.76 -19.58 1.57
CA GLY A 104 -16.21 -19.48 1.39
C GLY A 104 -16.68 -20.18 0.12
N ARG A 105 -15.95 -20.03 -1.00
CA ARG A 105 -16.20 -20.74 -2.26
C ARG A 105 -16.10 -22.26 -2.09
N ALA A 106 -15.04 -22.75 -1.44
CA ALA A 106 -14.84 -24.17 -1.19
C ALA A 106 -15.93 -24.78 -0.29
N GLN A 107 -16.52 -23.97 0.62
CA GLN A 107 -17.63 -24.38 1.48
C GLN A 107 -19.03 -24.18 0.87
N GLY A 108 -19.12 -23.71 -0.38
CA GLY A 108 -20.38 -23.47 -1.08
C GLY A 108 -21.22 -22.33 -0.50
N LEU A 109 -20.59 -21.34 0.15
CA LEU A 109 -21.28 -20.18 0.70
C LEU A 109 -21.70 -19.22 -0.43
N ASP A 110 -22.77 -18.46 -0.17
CA ASP A 110 -23.09 -17.27 -0.93
C ASP A 110 -22.06 -16.17 -0.58
N LEU A 111 -21.13 -15.93 -1.49
CA LEU A 111 -19.97 -15.06 -1.24
C LEU A 111 -20.36 -13.59 -1.05
N ASP A 112 -21.37 -13.10 -1.78
CA ASP A 112 -21.86 -11.73 -1.62
C ASP A 112 -22.43 -11.53 -0.20
N ARG A 113 -23.26 -12.46 0.25
CA ARG A 113 -23.84 -12.44 1.59
C ARG A 113 -22.77 -12.59 2.66
N MET A 114 -21.83 -13.52 2.48
CA MET A 114 -20.71 -13.74 3.40
C MET A 114 -19.89 -12.44 3.53
N LEU A 115 -19.47 -11.84 2.41
CA LEU A 115 -18.65 -10.63 2.39
C LEU A 115 -19.36 -9.46 3.09
N ALA A 116 -20.65 -9.25 2.81
CA ALA A 116 -21.45 -8.22 3.47
C ALA A 116 -21.55 -8.44 4.98
N THR A 117 -21.74 -9.71 5.42
CA THR A 117 -21.87 -10.06 6.82
C THR A 117 -20.58 -9.81 7.59
N ILE A 118 -19.45 -10.41 7.15
CA ILE A 118 -18.18 -10.30 7.87
C ILE A 118 -17.58 -8.90 7.74
N GLY A 119 -17.83 -8.21 6.64
CA GLY A 119 -17.36 -6.85 6.40
C GLY A 119 -18.00 -5.80 7.30
N SER A 120 -19.19 -6.07 7.87
CA SER A 120 -19.84 -5.21 8.86
C SER A 120 -19.31 -5.39 10.28
N GLY A 121 -18.51 -6.42 10.55
CA GLY A 121 -17.97 -6.77 11.85
C GLY A 121 -16.47 -6.50 11.98
N ALA A 122 -15.84 -7.21 12.92
CA ALA A 122 -14.42 -7.05 13.25
C ALA A 122 -13.45 -7.39 12.11
N ALA A 123 -13.88 -8.18 11.11
CA ALA A 123 -13.11 -8.49 9.92
C ALA A 123 -13.13 -7.35 8.87
N GLY A 124 -13.94 -6.31 9.07
CA GLY A 124 -14.09 -5.20 8.15
C GLY A 124 -12.78 -4.48 7.88
N SER A 125 -12.50 -4.21 6.60
CA SER A 125 -11.34 -3.44 6.15
C SER A 125 -11.68 -2.74 4.82
N TRP A 126 -10.86 -1.75 4.44
CA TRP A 126 -11.00 -1.15 3.12
C TRP A 126 -10.78 -2.20 2.01
N GLN A 127 -9.89 -3.16 2.22
CA GLN A 127 -9.68 -4.26 1.26
C GLN A 127 -10.95 -5.09 1.08
N MET A 128 -11.66 -5.37 2.17
CA MET A 128 -12.90 -6.12 2.12
C MET A 128 -14.04 -5.33 1.45
N SER A 129 -14.23 -4.07 1.81
CA SER A 129 -15.33 -3.24 1.28
C SER A 129 -15.06 -2.66 -0.11
N GLY A 130 -13.80 -2.36 -0.44
CA GLY A 130 -13.39 -1.76 -1.71
C GLY A 130 -13.00 -2.78 -2.77
N ASN A 131 -12.16 -3.74 -2.42
CA ASN A 131 -11.64 -4.74 -3.37
C ASN A 131 -12.44 -6.05 -3.36
N GLY A 132 -13.05 -6.45 -2.25
CA GLY A 132 -13.85 -7.68 -2.17
C GLY A 132 -14.95 -7.77 -3.25
N PRO A 133 -15.80 -6.75 -3.44
CA PRO A 133 -16.80 -6.76 -4.52
C PRO A 133 -16.18 -6.85 -5.92
N LYS A 134 -15.01 -6.23 -6.15
CA LYS A 134 -14.30 -6.33 -7.42
C LYS A 134 -13.79 -7.74 -7.67
N MET A 135 -13.27 -8.39 -6.64
CA MET A 135 -12.84 -9.80 -6.70
C MET A 135 -14.00 -10.71 -7.12
N LEU A 136 -15.18 -10.54 -6.52
CA LEU A 136 -16.39 -11.31 -6.88
C LEU A 136 -16.88 -11.03 -8.29
N ALA A 137 -16.71 -9.81 -8.78
CA ALA A 137 -17.07 -9.40 -10.14
C ALA A 137 -16.02 -9.79 -11.20
N GLY A 138 -14.85 -10.34 -10.80
CA GLY A 138 -13.73 -10.59 -11.72
C GLY A 138 -13.08 -9.31 -12.25
N ASP A 139 -13.27 -8.18 -11.56
CA ASP A 139 -12.66 -6.90 -11.92
C ASP A 139 -11.27 -6.78 -11.30
N PHE A 140 -10.25 -7.06 -12.09
CA PHE A 140 -8.84 -6.95 -11.72
C PHE A 140 -8.15 -5.73 -12.34
N ALA A 141 -8.92 -4.75 -12.82
CA ALA A 141 -8.36 -3.49 -13.30
C ALA A 141 -7.62 -2.77 -12.15
N PRO A 142 -6.40 -2.25 -12.41
CA PRO A 142 -5.54 -1.75 -11.35
C PRO A 142 -5.96 -0.36 -10.84
N GLY A 143 -6.33 -0.26 -9.57
CA GLY A 143 -6.20 0.97 -8.80
C GLY A 143 -4.79 1.12 -8.20
N PHE A 144 -4.12 -0.02 -7.96
CA PHE A 144 -2.72 -0.13 -7.60
C PHE A 144 -2.16 -1.43 -8.18
N TYR A 145 -1.07 -1.34 -8.95
CA TYR A 145 -0.49 -2.46 -9.69
C TYR A 145 0.23 -3.46 -8.78
N ILE A 146 0.15 -4.75 -9.09
CA ILE A 146 0.92 -5.83 -8.45
C ILE A 146 2.41 -5.51 -8.45
N LYS A 147 3.02 -5.19 -9.59
CA LYS A 147 4.44 -4.87 -9.71
C LYS A 147 4.92 -3.72 -8.80
N HIS A 148 4.06 -2.73 -8.55
CA HIS A 148 4.37 -1.64 -7.63
C HIS A 148 4.22 -2.06 -6.17
N PHE A 149 3.28 -2.96 -5.89
CA PHE A 149 3.09 -3.48 -4.54
C PHE A 149 4.24 -4.41 -4.14
N ILE A 150 4.72 -5.26 -5.05
CA ILE A 150 5.94 -6.07 -4.87
C ILE A 150 7.13 -5.19 -4.52
N LYS A 151 7.36 -4.11 -5.28
CA LYS A 151 8.42 -3.14 -4.96
C LYS A 151 8.28 -2.58 -3.55
N ASP A 152 7.06 -2.19 -3.14
CA ASP A 152 6.82 -1.60 -1.83
C ASP A 152 7.06 -2.61 -0.70
N MET A 153 6.60 -3.85 -0.87
CA MET A 153 6.81 -4.93 0.10
C MET A 153 8.29 -5.27 0.25
N LYS A 154 9.06 -5.33 -0.85
CA LYS A 154 10.53 -5.54 -0.80
C LYS A 154 11.23 -4.45 -0.01
N ILE A 155 10.84 -3.18 -0.19
CA ILE A 155 11.40 -2.08 0.59
C ILE A 155 11.07 -2.25 2.08
N ALA A 156 9.84 -2.64 2.41
CA ALA A 156 9.42 -2.86 3.79
C ALA A 156 10.18 -4.02 4.44
N GLU A 157 10.41 -5.11 3.72
CA GLU A 157 11.18 -6.26 4.16
C GLU A 157 12.65 -5.89 4.42
N GLU A 158 13.32 -5.22 3.47
CA GLU A 158 14.69 -4.74 3.62
C GLU A 158 14.86 -3.79 4.83
N GLU A 159 13.92 -2.90 5.08
CA GLU A 159 13.97 -1.99 6.23
C GLU A 159 13.72 -2.75 7.55
N ALA A 160 12.82 -3.74 7.58
CA ALA A 160 12.58 -4.59 8.74
C ALA A 160 13.82 -5.43 9.09
N GLU A 161 14.43 -6.09 8.10
CA GLU A 161 15.67 -6.85 8.26
C GLU A 161 16.82 -6.00 8.83
N SER A 162 16.91 -4.74 8.39
CA SER A 162 17.96 -3.81 8.85
C SER A 162 17.94 -3.54 10.36
N VAL A 163 16.79 -3.80 11.01
CA VAL A 163 16.61 -3.67 12.47
C VAL A 163 16.38 -5.03 13.16
N GLY A 164 16.57 -6.14 12.44
CA GLY A 164 16.43 -7.50 12.97
C GLY A 164 14.99 -7.92 13.20
N LEU A 165 14.03 -7.33 12.49
CA LEU A 165 12.60 -7.68 12.56
C LEU A 165 12.24 -8.60 11.38
N GLU A 166 11.67 -9.78 11.67
CA GLU A 166 11.12 -10.70 10.69
C GLU A 166 9.60 -10.48 10.54
N LEU A 167 9.12 -10.32 9.30
CA LEU A 167 7.72 -10.05 8.96
C LEU A 167 7.15 -11.24 8.15
N GLY A 168 6.93 -12.39 8.81
CA GLY A 168 6.55 -13.64 8.16
C GLY A 168 5.33 -13.51 7.24
N ILE A 169 4.25 -12.84 7.68
CA ILE A 169 3.06 -12.62 6.84
C ILE A 169 3.39 -11.78 5.60
N LEU A 170 4.24 -10.75 5.73
CA LEU A 170 4.64 -9.93 4.60
C LEU A 170 5.42 -10.74 3.58
N SER A 171 6.37 -11.56 4.04
CA SER A 171 7.19 -12.42 3.16
C SER A 171 6.35 -13.46 2.43
N ASP A 172 5.39 -14.10 3.10
CA ASP A 172 4.46 -15.05 2.47
C ASP A 172 3.61 -14.36 1.39
N VAL A 173 3.07 -13.19 1.67
CA VAL A 173 2.25 -12.43 0.71
C VAL A 173 3.10 -11.92 -0.46
N LEU A 174 4.34 -11.49 -0.20
CA LEU A 174 5.28 -11.07 -1.25
C LEU A 174 5.55 -12.22 -2.22
N MET A 175 5.84 -13.42 -1.72
CA MET A 175 6.03 -14.62 -2.53
C MET A 175 4.83 -14.90 -3.45
N MET A 176 3.60 -14.83 -2.90
CA MET A 176 2.37 -15.05 -3.69
C MET A 176 2.24 -14.02 -4.85
N TYR A 177 2.57 -12.77 -4.60
CA TYR A 177 2.53 -11.75 -5.65
C TYR A 177 3.65 -11.90 -6.67
N GLU A 178 4.85 -12.35 -6.26
CA GLU A 178 5.94 -12.63 -7.19
C GLU A 178 5.58 -13.78 -8.15
N GLU A 179 4.93 -14.83 -7.65
CA GLU A 179 4.42 -15.91 -8.50
C GLU A 179 3.39 -15.41 -9.53
N LEU A 180 2.47 -14.50 -9.12
CA LEU A 180 1.53 -13.88 -10.06
C LEU A 180 2.24 -12.98 -11.08
N GLU A 181 3.30 -12.27 -10.70
CA GLU A 181 4.09 -11.46 -11.62
C GLU A 181 4.82 -12.34 -12.65
N GLU A 182 5.41 -13.46 -12.22
CA GLU A 182 6.03 -14.45 -13.11
C GLU A 182 5.04 -15.04 -14.12
N GLN A 183 3.76 -15.17 -13.74
CA GLN A 183 2.66 -15.57 -14.62
C GLN A 183 2.18 -14.43 -15.55
N GLY A 184 2.83 -13.27 -15.55
CA GLY A 184 2.50 -12.14 -16.41
C GLY A 184 1.38 -11.23 -15.87
N MET A 185 1.00 -11.35 -14.59
CA MET A 185 -0.10 -10.60 -13.99
C MET A 185 0.36 -9.29 -13.29
N GLY A 186 1.62 -8.89 -13.45
CA GLY A 186 2.18 -7.69 -12.81
C GLY A 186 1.44 -6.37 -13.11
N ASP A 187 0.71 -6.32 -14.23
CA ASP A 187 -0.09 -5.16 -14.64
C ASP A 187 -1.56 -5.21 -14.16
N LEU A 188 -1.94 -6.23 -13.41
CA LEU A 188 -3.24 -6.30 -12.75
C LEU A 188 -3.22 -5.52 -11.41
N GLY A 189 -4.42 -5.27 -10.88
CA GLY A 189 -4.61 -4.70 -9.55
C GLY A 189 -4.29 -5.69 -8.44
N THR A 190 -3.95 -5.18 -7.25
CA THR A 190 -3.59 -6.01 -6.09
C THR A 190 -4.69 -6.98 -5.66
N GLN A 191 -5.96 -6.70 -5.99
CA GLN A 191 -7.07 -7.63 -5.75
C GLN A 191 -6.96 -8.92 -6.59
N ALA A 192 -6.13 -8.95 -7.62
CA ALA A 192 -5.88 -10.17 -8.40
C ALA A 192 -5.11 -11.25 -7.61
N LEU A 193 -4.70 -10.98 -6.35
CA LEU A 193 -4.21 -12.01 -5.45
C LEU A 193 -5.21 -13.16 -5.25
N LEU A 194 -6.51 -12.91 -5.44
CA LEU A 194 -7.51 -13.98 -5.43
C LEU A 194 -7.19 -15.11 -6.43
N LYS A 195 -6.56 -14.79 -7.56
CA LYS A 195 -6.17 -15.79 -8.59
C LYS A 195 -5.15 -16.80 -8.11
N TYR A 196 -4.35 -16.46 -7.12
CA TYR A 196 -3.43 -17.39 -6.46
C TYR A 196 -4.15 -18.58 -5.80
N TYR A 197 -5.40 -18.37 -5.38
CA TYR A 197 -6.25 -19.37 -4.73
C TYR A 197 -7.26 -20.01 -5.69
N GLU A 198 -7.29 -19.61 -6.96
CA GLU A 198 -8.14 -20.24 -7.97
C GLU A 198 -7.41 -21.47 -8.54
N PRO A 199 -8.10 -22.61 -8.71
CA PRO A 199 -7.48 -23.76 -9.36
C PRO A 199 -7.05 -23.37 -10.77
N GLU A 200 -5.89 -23.87 -11.22
CA GLU A 200 -5.51 -23.76 -12.62
C GLU A 200 -6.64 -24.37 -13.48
N ASP A 201 -7.09 -23.63 -14.52
CA ASP A 201 -8.13 -24.11 -15.44
C ASP A 201 -7.70 -25.45 -16.04
N GLY A 202 -8.15 -26.56 -15.49
CA GLY A 202 -7.81 -27.89 -16.03
C GLY A 202 -8.00 -29.11 -15.14
N GLU A 203 -8.45 -28.99 -13.88
CA GLU A 203 -8.83 -30.19 -13.11
C GLU A 203 -10.30 -30.19 -12.68
#